data_82b139dd6f1099ba64868351de87d855
#
_entry.id   82b139dd6f1099ba64868351de87d855
#
_cell.length_a   1.000
_cell.length_b   1.000
_cell.length_c   1.000
_cell.angle_alpha   90.00
_cell.angle_beta   90.00
_cell.angle_gamma   90.00
#
_symmetry.space_group_name_H-M   'P 1'
#
loop_
_entity.id
_entity.type
_entity.pdbx_description
1 polymer ?
#
loop_
_entity_poly.entity_id
_entity_poly.type
_entity_poly.pdbx_seq_one_letter_code
_entity_poly.pdbx_strand_id
1 'polypeptide(L)'
;MNVGVSIPLPAYLVDPGLMAKKAEELGFDSFWCAEHPFMPVQTTSRFPGSADGVIPETYAHFVDPFVTLARASGMTRRIKLGTGIVLVPERHPLLLAKEVSTLDLFSGGRFLFGIGAGWLREETEIMGGDFEHRWTQTRESVLAMKELWTKPEASFEGRYYKFPAVKSNPKPAQKPHPPVLLGGGATNVLKRVVAWGDGWLPNRVTPDELRQARATLDRLAKDAGRDPTKITITVHGQPSDRDLITRLLDAGATRVLVRPNAVKTDAEMAEQLTRIAEMVLR
;
A
#
# COMPACT_ATOMS: atom_id res chain seq x y z
N MET A 1 -17.56 -9.80 -3.16
CA MET A 1 -16.24 -9.79 -3.88
C MET A 1 -15.40 -8.66 -3.29
N ASN A 2 -14.13 -8.90 -2.92
CA ASN A 2 -13.27 -7.86 -2.32
C ASN A 2 -12.55 -7.10 -3.44
N VAL A 3 -13.20 -6.09 -4.00
CA VAL A 3 -12.62 -5.22 -5.02
C VAL A 3 -12.43 -3.83 -4.46
N GLY A 4 -11.22 -3.29 -4.57
CA GLY A 4 -10.90 -1.92 -4.19
C GLY A 4 -10.59 -1.05 -5.40
N VAL A 5 -10.51 0.25 -5.18
CA VAL A 5 -10.15 1.23 -6.20
C VAL A 5 -8.96 2.06 -5.75
N SER A 6 -8.08 2.41 -6.69
CA SER A 6 -7.00 3.37 -6.46
C SER A 6 -7.37 4.75 -7.02
N ILE A 7 -6.85 5.80 -6.39
CA ILE A 7 -7.05 7.16 -6.89
C ILE A 7 -6.41 7.32 -8.28
N PRO A 8 -7.08 7.97 -9.26
CA PRO A 8 -6.48 8.26 -10.56
C PRO A 8 -5.43 9.39 -10.47
N LEU A 9 -4.59 9.52 -11.47
CA LEU A 9 -3.62 10.60 -11.58
C LEU A 9 -3.95 11.53 -12.75
N PRO A 10 -3.83 12.82 -12.58
CA PRO A 10 -3.39 13.59 -11.39
C PRO A 10 -4.43 13.55 -10.26
N ALA A 11 -3.97 13.21 -9.06
CA ALA A 11 -4.87 12.90 -7.95
C ALA A 11 -5.61 14.12 -7.37
N TYR A 12 -5.06 15.33 -7.53
CA TYR A 12 -5.64 16.58 -7.03
C TYR A 12 -6.75 17.19 -7.91
N LEU A 13 -7.07 16.56 -9.03
CA LEU A 13 -8.21 16.96 -9.88
C LEU A 13 -9.56 16.44 -9.35
N VAL A 14 -9.51 15.55 -8.38
CA VAL A 14 -10.70 15.00 -7.71
C VAL A 14 -10.57 15.10 -6.20
N ASP A 15 -11.67 15.34 -5.48
CA ASP A 15 -11.68 15.30 -4.02
C ASP A 15 -11.58 13.83 -3.55
N PRO A 16 -10.49 13.42 -2.87
CA PRO A 16 -10.34 12.03 -2.43
C PRO A 16 -11.39 11.60 -1.41
N GLY A 17 -11.95 12.53 -0.65
CA GLY A 17 -13.03 12.25 0.29
C GLY A 17 -14.34 11.94 -0.44
N LEU A 18 -14.69 12.71 -1.48
CA LEU A 18 -15.87 12.44 -2.32
C LEU A 18 -15.69 11.12 -3.09
N MET A 19 -14.50 10.87 -3.63
CA MET A 19 -14.20 9.63 -4.33
C MET A 19 -14.35 8.41 -3.40
N ALA A 20 -13.75 8.44 -2.22
CA ALA A 20 -13.84 7.36 -1.24
C ALA A 20 -15.28 7.13 -0.76
N LYS A 21 -16.04 8.20 -0.52
CA LYS A 21 -17.45 8.13 -0.18
C LYS A 21 -18.27 7.47 -1.30
N LYS A 22 -18.07 7.90 -2.53
CA LYS A 22 -18.76 7.30 -3.70
C LYS A 22 -18.39 5.82 -3.87
N ALA A 23 -17.10 5.46 -3.69
CA ALA A 23 -16.67 4.07 -3.72
C ALA A 23 -17.32 3.23 -2.61
N GLU A 24 -17.46 3.76 -1.39
CA GLU A 24 -18.17 3.11 -0.29
C GLU A 24 -19.66 2.89 -0.60
N GLU A 25 -20.34 3.89 -1.16
CA GLU A 25 -21.75 3.82 -1.54
C GLU A 25 -22.01 2.75 -2.63
N LEU A 26 -21.07 2.59 -3.55
CA LEU A 26 -21.13 1.60 -4.62
C LEU A 26 -20.77 0.18 -4.18
N GLY A 27 -20.18 0.02 -2.97
CA GLY A 27 -19.85 -1.28 -2.39
C GLY A 27 -18.42 -1.76 -2.66
N PHE A 28 -17.51 -0.87 -3.05
CA PHE A 28 -16.09 -1.22 -3.09
C PHE A 28 -15.55 -1.52 -1.68
N ASP A 29 -14.66 -2.52 -1.59
CA ASP A 29 -14.07 -2.98 -0.31
C ASP A 29 -13.05 -1.97 0.25
N SER A 30 -12.32 -1.27 -0.62
CA SER A 30 -11.22 -0.41 -0.20
C SER A 30 -10.86 0.69 -1.20
N PHE A 31 -10.28 1.76 -0.67
CA PHE A 31 -9.79 2.93 -1.39
C PHE A 31 -8.29 3.10 -1.15
N TRP A 32 -7.50 3.33 -2.23
CA TRP A 32 -6.04 3.27 -2.19
C TRP A 32 -5.39 4.47 -2.86
N CYS A 33 -4.28 4.94 -2.30
CA CYS A 33 -3.39 5.88 -2.95
C CYS A 33 -1.92 5.45 -2.82
N ALA A 34 -1.11 5.88 -3.79
CA ALA A 34 0.32 5.61 -3.84
C ALA A 34 1.11 6.85 -3.46
N GLU A 35 2.43 6.73 -3.40
CA GLU A 35 3.35 7.81 -3.03
C GLU A 35 4.45 7.98 -4.05
N HIS A 36 4.71 9.25 -4.38
CA HIS A 36 5.96 9.81 -4.85
C HIS A 36 5.97 11.26 -4.35
N PRO A 37 6.85 11.63 -3.38
CA PRO A 37 6.88 12.98 -2.80
C PRO A 37 7.21 14.04 -3.85
N PHE A 38 8.04 13.67 -4.83
CA PHE A 38 8.42 14.49 -5.98
C PHE A 38 9.00 13.61 -7.09
N MET A 39 9.20 14.18 -8.28
CA MET A 39 9.95 13.56 -9.36
C MET A 39 11.22 14.36 -9.62
N PRO A 40 12.42 13.73 -9.57
CA PRO A 40 13.65 14.38 -9.98
C PRO A 40 13.57 14.81 -11.46
N VAL A 41 14.02 16.00 -11.78
CA VAL A 41 14.04 16.51 -13.17
C VAL A 41 15.01 15.72 -14.03
N GLN A 42 16.12 15.26 -13.44
CA GLN A 42 17.10 14.41 -14.11
C GLN A 42 17.17 13.07 -13.37
N THR A 43 17.05 11.98 -14.09
CA THR A 43 17.14 10.63 -13.55
C THR A 43 17.78 9.67 -14.55
N THR A 44 18.53 8.71 -14.03
CA THR A 44 19.05 7.54 -14.78
C THR A 44 18.21 6.30 -14.51
N SER A 45 17.38 6.33 -13.49
CA SER A 45 16.47 5.25 -13.17
C SER A 45 15.41 5.04 -14.24
N ARG A 46 15.12 3.79 -14.55
CA ARG A 46 14.12 3.41 -15.56
C ARG A 46 12.81 3.01 -14.87
N PHE A 47 11.70 3.46 -15.44
CA PHE A 47 10.38 3.08 -14.93
C PHE A 47 10.10 1.59 -15.14
N PRO A 48 9.86 0.81 -14.06
CA PRO A 48 9.67 -0.62 -14.18
C PRO A 48 8.29 -1.02 -14.75
N GLY A 49 7.39 -0.08 -14.94
CA GLY A 49 6.03 -0.31 -15.44
C GLY A 49 5.87 -0.20 -16.96
N SER A 50 6.94 0.14 -17.70
CA SER A 50 6.95 0.24 -19.17
C SER A 50 8.19 -0.41 -19.78
N ALA A 51 8.06 -0.91 -21.01
CA ALA A 51 9.16 -1.55 -21.70
C ALA A 51 10.27 -0.56 -22.11
N ASP A 52 9.90 0.68 -22.44
CA ASP A 52 10.84 1.75 -22.81
C ASP A 52 11.53 2.37 -21.58
N GLY A 53 11.01 2.14 -20.37
CA GLY A 53 11.56 2.66 -19.12
C GLY A 53 11.29 4.15 -18.90
N VAL A 54 10.44 4.79 -19.72
CA VAL A 54 10.08 6.21 -19.59
C VAL A 54 9.14 6.40 -18.41
N ILE A 55 9.49 7.33 -17.53
CA ILE A 55 8.64 7.69 -16.37
C ILE A 55 7.47 8.53 -16.88
N PRO A 56 6.21 8.12 -16.65
CA PRO A 56 5.06 8.93 -17.02
C PRO A 56 5.05 10.29 -16.31
N GLU A 57 4.76 11.37 -17.02
CA GLU A 57 4.63 12.73 -16.46
C GLU A 57 3.68 12.79 -15.26
N THR A 58 2.64 11.94 -15.27
CA THR A 58 1.67 11.83 -14.19
C THR A 58 2.27 11.45 -12.83
N TYR A 59 3.50 10.92 -12.80
CA TYR A 59 4.17 10.56 -11.53
C TYR A 59 4.59 11.78 -10.71
N ALA A 60 4.76 12.94 -11.33
CA ALA A 60 4.98 14.21 -10.63
C ALA A 60 3.71 14.75 -9.91
N HIS A 61 2.56 14.10 -10.10
CA HIS A 61 1.25 14.55 -9.62
C HIS A 61 0.64 13.66 -8.52
N PHE A 62 1.43 12.88 -7.83
CA PHE A 62 0.98 12.16 -6.64
C PHE A 62 0.69 13.13 -5.51
N VAL A 63 -0.29 12.80 -4.70
CA VAL A 63 -0.60 13.51 -3.46
C VAL A 63 -0.04 12.74 -2.27
N ASP A 64 0.20 13.40 -1.14
CA ASP A 64 0.62 12.70 0.08
C ASP A 64 -0.45 11.69 0.51
N PRO A 65 -0.08 10.41 0.71
CA PRO A 65 -1.03 9.35 0.99
C PRO A 65 -1.72 9.50 2.34
N PHE A 66 -1.03 9.99 3.38
CA PHE A 66 -1.63 10.12 4.72
C PHE A 66 -2.62 11.27 4.79
N VAL A 67 -2.30 12.42 4.19
CA VAL A 67 -3.23 13.56 4.08
C VAL A 67 -4.47 13.17 3.27
N THR A 68 -4.26 12.49 2.15
CA THR A 68 -5.33 12.01 1.26
C THR A 68 -6.26 11.00 1.98
N LEU A 69 -5.68 10.01 2.65
CA LEU A 69 -6.46 8.99 3.36
C LEU A 69 -7.11 9.53 4.63
N ALA A 70 -6.52 10.52 5.30
CA ALA A 70 -7.18 11.21 6.41
C ALA A 70 -8.44 11.95 5.94
N ARG A 71 -8.37 12.64 4.76
CA ARG A 71 -9.53 13.26 4.13
C ARG A 71 -10.62 12.23 3.81
N ALA A 72 -10.25 11.11 3.20
CA ALA A 72 -11.15 9.99 2.88
C ALA A 72 -11.76 9.38 4.14
N SER A 73 -10.96 9.19 5.20
CA SER A 73 -11.42 8.65 6.49
C SER A 73 -12.54 9.46 7.11
N GLY A 74 -12.43 10.80 7.06
CA GLY A 74 -13.44 11.70 7.61
C GLY A 74 -14.80 11.61 6.92
N MET A 75 -14.84 11.18 5.66
CA MET A 75 -16.05 11.10 4.84
C MET A 75 -16.65 9.69 4.69
N THR A 76 -16.00 8.68 5.24
CA THR A 76 -16.39 7.26 5.11
C THR A 76 -16.51 6.58 6.46
N ARG A 77 -17.17 5.41 6.51
CA ARG A 77 -17.38 4.65 7.76
C ARG A 77 -16.99 3.17 7.69
N ARG A 78 -17.00 2.56 6.51
CA ARG A 78 -16.82 1.12 6.30
C ARG A 78 -15.66 0.76 5.38
N ILE A 79 -15.49 1.51 4.28
CA ILE A 79 -14.47 1.24 3.27
C ILE A 79 -13.08 1.26 3.91
N LYS A 80 -12.25 0.26 3.60
CA LYS A 80 -10.86 0.21 4.05
C LYS A 80 -10.03 1.24 3.29
N LEU A 81 -9.01 1.73 3.92
CA LEU A 81 -8.12 2.76 3.40
C LEU A 81 -6.72 2.19 3.29
N GLY A 82 -6.11 2.24 2.12
CA GLY A 82 -4.83 1.59 1.90
C GLY A 82 -3.80 2.47 1.21
N THR A 83 -2.54 2.25 1.54
CA THR A 83 -1.42 2.80 0.77
C THR A 83 -0.91 1.76 -0.23
N GLY A 84 -0.78 2.15 -1.47
CA GLY A 84 -0.31 1.26 -2.52
C GLY A 84 0.75 1.90 -3.40
N ILE A 85 1.88 2.23 -2.84
CA ILE A 85 2.55 1.96 -1.55
C ILE A 85 3.16 3.23 -0.93
N VAL A 86 3.55 3.20 0.35
CA VAL A 86 4.43 4.20 0.99
C VAL A 86 5.90 3.81 0.80
N LEU A 87 6.74 4.78 0.50
CA LEU A 87 8.18 4.65 0.31
C LEU A 87 8.90 4.75 1.67
N VAL A 88 9.00 3.62 2.39
CA VAL A 88 9.49 3.59 3.78
C VAL A 88 10.92 4.14 3.95
N PRO A 89 11.90 3.90 3.05
CA PRO A 89 13.25 4.47 3.21
C PRO A 89 13.31 6.00 3.15
N GLU A 90 12.25 6.63 2.66
CA GLU A 90 12.13 8.08 2.48
C GLU A 90 11.47 8.78 3.66
N ARG A 91 11.09 8.03 4.70
CA ARG A 91 10.40 8.54 5.90
C ARG A 91 11.10 8.08 7.18
N HIS A 92 11.18 8.97 8.16
CA HIS A 92 11.72 8.60 9.47
C HIS A 92 10.73 7.73 10.26
N PRO A 93 11.11 6.55 10.78
CA PRO A 93 10.18 5.59 11.39
C PRO A 93 9.40 6.10 12.60
N LEU A 94 9.97 7.01 13.39
CA LEU A 94 9.25 7.60 14.54
C LEU A 94 8.07 8.46 14.09
N LEU A 95 8.25 9.23 13.00
CA LEU A 95 7.17 10.04 12.44
C LEU A 95 6.16 9.17 11.69
N LEU A 96 6.64 8.25 10.85
CA LEU A 96 5.80 7.33 10.09
C LEU A 96 4.95 6.44 11.03
N ALA A 97 5.51 5.97 12.15
CA ALA A 97 4.73 5.23 13.15
C ALA A 97 3.59 6.06 13.74
N LYS A 98 3.82 7.36 13.93
CA LYS A 98 2.79 8.30 14.43
C LYS A 98 1.69 8.52 13.40
N GLU A 99 2.04 8.74 12.15
CA GLU A 99 1.09 8.93 11.04
C GLU A 99 0.18 7.71 10.88
N VAL A 100 0.79 6.52 10.82
CA VAL A 100 0.08 5.23 10.71
C VAL A 100 -0.87 5.01 11.89
N SER A 101 -0.39 5.18 13.13
CA SER A 101 -1.22 4.94 14.31
C SER A 101 -2.38 5.93 14.42
N THR A 102 -2.15 7.19 14.04
CA THR A 102 -3.18 8.24 14.08
C THR A 102 -4.26 7.98 13.02
N LEU A 103 -3.85 7.66 11.78
CA LEU A 103 -4.80 7.35 10.71
C LEU A 103 -5.59 6.09 11.03
N ASP A 104 -4.96 5.05 11.56
CA ASP A 104 -5.63 3.83 11.95
C ASP A 104 -6.67 4.07 13.06
N LEU A 105 -6.30 4.86 14.09
CA LEU A 105 -7.22 5.23 15.16
C LEU A 105 -8.41 6.05 14.63
N PHE A 106 -8.19 7.09 13.83
CA PHE A 106 -9.25 7.96 13.32
C PHE A 106 -10.13 7.27 12.29
N SER A 107 -9.60 6.29 11.56
CA SER A 107 -10.40 5.45 10.67
C SER A 107 -11.18 4.35 11.39
N GLY A 108 -10.97 4.16 12.70
CA GLY A 108 -11.60 3.07 13.46
C GLY A 108 -11.06 1.69 13.08
N GLY A 109 -9.76 1.59 12.77
CA GLY A 109 -9.11 0.31 12.42
C GLY A 109 -9.35 -0.15 10.98
N ARG A 110 -9.56 0.79 10.05
CA ARG A 110 -9.77 0.49 8.63
C ARG A 110 -8.51 0.61 7.77
N PHE A 111 -7.37 0.97 8.35
CA PHE A 111 -6.15 1.24 7.61
C PHE A 111 -5.40 -0.04 7.23
N LEU A 112 -4.91 -0.10 5.99
CA LEU A 112 -4.07 -1.14 5.41
C LEU A 112 -2.74 -0.52 4.98
N PHE A 113 -1.66 -0.87 5.65
CA PHE A 113 -0.37 -0.24 5.45
C PHE A 113 0.44 -0.95 4.37
N GLY A 114 0.24 -0.58 3.11
CA GLY A 114 1.02 -1.05 1.97
C GLY A 114 2.31 -0.25 1.83
N ILE A 115 3.45 -0.95 1.78
CA ILE A 115 4.79 -0.38 1.81
C ILE A 115 5.68 -0.91 0.70
N GLY A 116 6.70 -0.13 0.34
CA GLY A 116 7.76 -0.52 -0.57
C GLY A 116 9.08 0.13 -0.23
N ALA A 117 10.13 -0.31 -0.91
CA ALA A 117 11.47 0.22 -0.74
C ALA A 117 11.88 1.26 -1.79
N GLY A 118 10.97 1.60 -2.73
CA GLY A 118 11.27 2.50 -3.84
C GLY A 118 11.99 1.80 -5.01
N TRP A 119 11.78 2.33 -6.21
CA TRP A 119 12.46 1.91 -7.44
C TRP A 119 13.31 3.05 -8.04
N LEU A 120 13.02 4.29 -7.66
CA LEU A 120 13.67 5.49 -8.15
C LEU A 120 14.83 5.87 -7.23
N ARG A 121 16.05 5.59 -7.69
CA ARG A 121 17.28 5.81 -6.90
C ARG A 121 17.40 7.27 -6.46
N GLU A 122 17.23 8.17 -7.41
CA GLU A 122 17.46 9.61 -7.18
C GLU A 122 16.48 10.17 -6.15
N GLU A 123 15.23 9.73 -6.15
CA GLU A 123 14.22 10.11 -5.15
C GLU A 123 14.64 9.63 -3.76
N THR A 124 14.97 8.34 -3.64
CA THR A 124 15.39 7.73 -2.38
C THR A 124 16.64 8.41 -1.81
N GLU A 125 17.65 8.70 -2.65
CA GLU A 125 18.90 9.34 -2.21
C GLU A 125 18.71 10.80 -1.81
N ILE A 126 17.88 11.56 -2.52
CA ILE A 126 17.51 12.97 -2.15
C ILE A 126 16.81 12.98 -0.78
N MET A 127 15.99 11.98 -0.47
CA MET A 127 15.33 11.84 0.83
C MET A 127 16.23 11.27 1.93
N GLY A 128 17.50 10.99 1.62
CA GLY A 128 18.49 10.47 2.58
C GLY A 128 18.42 8.95 2.81
N GLY A 129 17.70 8.23 1.95
CA GLY A 129 17.63 6.77 1.99
C GLY A 129 18.86 6.09 1.38
N ASP A 130 19.20 4.89 1.85
CA ASP A 130 20.25 4.04 1.30
C ASP A 130 19.64 3.14 0.21
N PHE A 131 19.73 3.58 -1.06
CA PHE A 131 19.10 2.85 -2.17
C PHE A 131 19.64 1.42 -2.32
N GLU A 132 20.95 1.19 -2.13
CA GLU A 132 21.53 -0.15 -2.25
C GLU A 132 21.01 -1.11 -1.19
N HIS A 133 20.80 -0.62 0.02
CA HIS A 133 20.34 -1.42 1.14
C HIS A 133 18.89 -1.08 1.54
N ARG A 134 18.11 -0.45 0.67
CA ARG A 134 16.76 0.05 0.95
C ARG A 134 15.80 -0.98 1.57
N TRP A 135 15.93 -2.26 1.20
CA TRP A 135 15.13 -3.32 1.82
C TRP A 135 15.56 -3.65 3.25
N THR A 136 16.85 -3.50 3.57
CA THR A 136 17.35 -3.65 4.95
C THR A 136 16.87 -2.48 5.79
N GLN A 137 16.96 -1.26 5.25
CA GLN A 137 16.45 -0.05 5.88
C GLN A 137 14.92 -0.12 6.09
N THR A 138 14.16 -0.57 5.08
CA THR A 138 12.70 -0.80 5.20
C THR A 138 12.37 -1.78 6.31
N ARG A 139 13.07 -2.94 6.35
CA ARG A 139 12.84 -3.95 7.39
C ARG A 139 13.09 -3.36 8.79
N GLU A 140 14.19 -2.66 8.97
CA GLU A 140 14.56 -2.07 10.25
C GLU A 140 13.54 -1.01 10.70
N SER A 141 13.10 -0.15 9.77
CA SER A 141 12.04 0.83 10.00
C SER A 141 10.74 0.16 10.46
N VAL A 142 10.29 -0.90 9.77
CA VAL A 142 9.07 -1.64 10.15
C VAL A 142 9.20 -2.28 11.53
N LEU A 143 10.34 -2.87 11.85
CA LEU A 143 10.56 -3.45 13.18
C LEU A 143 10.53 -2.39 14.28
N ALA A 144 11.16 -1.23 14.05
CA ALA A 144 11.09 -0.09 14.96
C ALA A 144 9.66 0.43 15.15
N MET A 145 8.89 0.53 14.06
CA MET A 145 7.48 0.92 14.14
C MET A 145 6.62 -0.09 14.90
N LYS A 146 6.86 -1.40 14.73
CA LYS A 146 6.15 -2.44 15.50
C LYS A 146 6.42 -2.33 17.01
N GLU A 147 7.64 -2.01 17.42
CA GLU A 147 7.95 -1.69 18.83
C GLU A 147 7.11 -0.51 19.33
N LEU A 148 7.10 0.60 18.56
CA LEU A 148 6.33 1.81 18.89
C LEU A 148 4.83 1.58 18.98
N TRP A 149 4.26 0.70 18.15
CA TRP A 149 2.82 0.42 18.13
C TRP A 149 2.38 -0.52 19.26
N THR A 150 3.26 -1.44 19.69
CA THR A 150 2.87 -2.53 20.57
C THR A 150 3.30 -2.33 22.04
N LYS A 151 4.41 -1.63 22.28
CA LYS A 151 4.96 -1.47 23.63
C LYS A 151 4.58 -0.13 24.26
N PRO A 152 4.29 -0.07 25.56
CA PRO A 152 4.06 1.19 26.29
C PRO A 152 5.25 2.14 26.20
N GLU A 153 6.46 1.59 26.37
CA GLU A 153 7.76 2.24 26.15
C GLU A 153 8.54 1.41 25.16
N ALA A 154 9.01 2.06 24.10
CA ALA A 154 9.73 1.41 23.00
C ALA A 154 11.12 1.99 22.84
N SER A 155 12.09 1.14 22.65
CA SER A 155 13.44 1.51 22.23
C SER A 155 13.82 0.66 21.03
N PHE A 156 14.77 1.13 20.25
CA PHE A 156 15.27 0.38 19.11
C PHE A 156 16.76 0.62 18.91
N GLU A 157 17.48 -0.43 18.54
CA GLU A 157 18.89 -0.37 18.22
C GLU A 157 19.17 -1.18 16.96
N GLY A 158 19.39 -0.48 15.86
CA GLY A 158 19.68 -1.04 14.56
C GLY A 158 20.82 -0.32 13.87
N ARG A 159 21.06 -0.67 12.62
CA ARG A 159 22.09 -0.05 11.78
C ARG A 159 21.66 1.34 11.32
N TYR A 160 20.39 1.50 10.91
CA TYR A 160 19.85 2.74 10.33
C TYR A 160 19.14 3.59 11.37
N TYR A 161 18.51 2.95 12.34
CA TYR A 161 17.71 3.65 13.33
C TYR A 161 18.07 3.23 14.74
N LYS A 162 18.28 4.23 15.62
CA LYS A 162 18.57 4.02 17.02
C LYS A 162 17.88 5.10 17.84
N PHE A 163 17.11 4.69 18.85
CA PHE A 163 16.53 5.62 19.81
C PHE A 163 16.38 4.97 21.19
N PRO A 164 16.51 5.77 22.27
CA PRO A 164 16.31 5.29 23.63
C PRO A 164 14.83 5.01 23.88
N ALA A 165 14.48 4.58 25.10
CA ALA A 165 13.09 4.37 25.48
C ALA A 165 12.25 5.65 25.31
N VAL A 166 11.19 5.56 24.50
CA VAL A 166 10.25 6.64 24.19
C VAL A 166 8.82 6.15 24.36
N LYS A 167 7.91 7.06 24.67
CA LYS A 167 6.46 6.84 24.66
C LYS A 167 5.87 7.39 23.37
N SER A 168 5.21 6.55 22.58
CA SER A 168 4.51 6.95 21.36
C SER A 168 3.02 6.61 21.46
N ASN A 169 2.18 7.62 21.55
CA ASN A 169 0.71 7.54 21.56
C ASN A 169 0.12 8.51 20.52
N PRO A 170 -1.08 8.22 19.95
CA PRO A 170 -1.92 7.07 20.25
C PRO A 170 -1.33 5.75 19.75
N LYS A 171 -1.77 4.63 20.31
CA LYS A 171 -1.55 3.32 19.72
C LYS A 171 -2.59 3.08 18.62
N PRO A 172 -2.29 2.25 17.60
CA PRO A 172 -3.28 1.88 16.57
C PRO A 172 -4.54 1.27 17.18
N ALA A 173 -5.68 1.44 16.51
CA ALA A 173 -6.92 0.77 16.86
C ALA A 173 -6.82 -0.73 16.62
N GLN A 174 -6.23 -1.14 15.49
CA GLN A 174 -5.98 -2.54 15.16
C GLN A 174 -4.89 -3.16 16.06
N LYS A 175 -5.07 -4.43 16.43
CA LYS A 175 -4.13 -5.16 17.28
C LYS A 175 -3.57 -6.38 16.56
N PRO A 176 -2.27 -6.62 16.66
CA PRO A 176 -1.26 -5.84 17.40
C PRO A 176 -0.92 -4.48 16.74
N HIS A 177 -1.18 -4.32 15.45
CA HIS A 177 -0.94 -3.13 14.62
C HIS A 177 -1.69 -3.25 13.29
N PRO A 178 -1.82 -2.18 12.47
CA PRO A 178 -2.32 -2.29 11.10
C PRO A 178 -1.51 -3.29 10.27
N PRO A 179 -2.14 -4.10 9.41
CA PRO A 179 -1.43 -5.09 8.62
C PRO A 179 -0.43 -4.41 7.66
N VAL A 180 0.82 -4.88 7.68
CA VAL A 180 1.92 -4.40 6.84
C VAL A 180 2.00 -5.24 5.58
N LEU A 181 1.66 -4.63 4.43
CA LEU A 181 1.61 -5.30 3.12
C LEU A 181 2.83 -4.91 2.29
N LEU A 182 3.67 -5.88 1.93
CA LEU A 182 4.89 -5.61 1.17
C LEU A 182 4.61 -5.55 -0.33
N GLY A 183 4.91 -4.41 -0.93
CA GLY A 183 4.73 -4.15 -2.35
C GLY A 183 5.81 -4.74 -3.25
N GLY A 184 5.44 -4.95 -4.52
CA GLY A 184 6.35 -5.30 -5.60
C GLY A 184 6.60 -6.79 -5.80
N GLY A 185 7.49 -7.08 -6.75
CA GLY A 185 7.86 -8.43 -7.22
C GLY A 185 9.34 -8.78 -7.02
N ALA A 186 10.05 -8.12 -6.07
CA ALA A 186 11.47 -8.41 -5.82
C ALA A 186 11.69 -9.89 -5.45
N THR A 187 12.79 -10.47 -5.92
CA THR A 187 13.11 -11.92 -5.81
C THR A 187 12.85 -12.54 -4.43
N ASN A 188 13.07 -11.77 -3.37
CA ASN A 188 12.88 -12.25 -1.99
C ASN A 188 11.63 -11.70 -1.31
N VAL A 189 10.67 -11.10 -2.04
CA VAL A 189 9.52 -10.43 -1.42
C VAL A 189 8.68 -11.40 -0.58
N LEU A 190 8.41 -12.60 -1.06
CA LEU A 190 7.61 -13.60 -0.33
C LEU A 190 8.29 -14.06 0.96
N LYS A 191 9.62 -14.23 0.95
CA LYS A 191 10.39 -14.52 2.18
C LYS A 191 10.30 -13.37 3.18
N ARG A 192 10.37 -12.12 2.70
CA ARG A 192 10.23 -10.93 3.54
C ARG A 192 8.83 -10.83 4.15
N VAL A 193 7.79 -11.10 3.36
CA VAL A 193 6.40 -11.14 3.85
C VAL A 193 6.29 -12.11 5.02
N VAL A 194 6.80 -13.33 4.87
CA VAL A 194 6.76 -14.34 5.93
C VAL A 194 7.61 -13.94 7.14
N ALA A 195 8.75 -13.30 6.94
CA ALA A 195 9.67 -12.96 8.04
C ALA A 195 9.16 -11.80 8.91
N TRP A 196 8.53 -10.76 8.31
CA TRP A 196 8.17 -9.54 9.05
C TRP A 196 6.95 -8.75 8.51
N GLY A 197 6.33 -9.20 7.42
CA GLY A 197 5.09 -8.62 6.88
C GLY A 197 3.85 -9.39 7.28
N ASP A 198 2.68 -8.87 6.86
CA ASP A 198 1.37 -9.48 7.10
C ASP A 198 0.63 -9.78 5.79
N GLY A 199 1.18 -9.33 4.67
CA GLY A 199 0.66 -9.62 3.34
C GLY A 199 1.57 -9.19 2.22
N TRP A 200 1.20 -9.61 1.01
CA TRP A 200 1.87 -9.26 -0.23
C TRP A 200 0.97 -8.36 -1.09
N LEU A 201 1.57 -7.33 -1.69
CA LEU A 201 0.88 -6.37 -2.56
C LEU A 201 1.57 -6.33 -3.93
N PRO A 202 1.39 -7.36 -4.78
CA PRO A 202 1.94 -7.40 -6.13
C PRO A 202 1.22 -6.44 -7.07
N ASN A 203 1.94 -6.03 -8.12
CA ASN A 203 1.38 -5.27 -9.22
C ASN A 203 1.29 -6.15 -10.48
N ARG A 204 0.10 -6.19 -11.11
CA ARG A 204 -0.14 -6.82 -12.42
C ARG A 204 0.34 -8.27 -12.56
N VAL A 205 -0.03 -9.13 -11.62
CA VAL A 205 0.23 -10.57 -11.73
C VAL A 205 -0.91 -11.30 -12.45
N THR A 206 -0.59 -12.36 -13.17
CA THR A 206 -1.57 -13.28 -13.76
C THR A 206 -2.13 -14.23 -12.69
N PRO A 207 -3.32 -14.85 -12.94
CA PRO A 207 -3.85 -15.86 -12.03
C PRO A 207 -2.92 -17.05 -11.78
N ASP A 208 -2.14 -17.46 -12.77
CA ASP A 208 -1.22 -18.60 -12.63
C ASP A 208 0.01 -18.23 -11.79
N GLU A 209 0.60 -17.06 -12.04
CA GLU A 209 1.68 -16.52 -11.19
C GLU A 209 1.21 -16.35 -9.74
N LEU A 210 -0.01 -15.87 -9.55
CA LEU A 210 -0.58 -15.68 -8.22
C LEU A 210 -0.78 -17.02 -7.50
N ARG A 211 -1.27 -18.05 -8.19
CA ARG A 211 -1.45 -19.40 -7.65
C ARG A 211 -0.12 -20.01 -7.19
N GLN A 212 0.93 -19.84 -7.99
CA GLN A 212 2.29 -20.28 -7.65
C GLN A 212 2.86 -19.50 -6.45
N ALA A 213 2.65 -18.18 -6.42
CA ALA A 213 3.08 -17.33 -5.31
C ALA A 213 2.34 -17.68 -4.01
N ARG A 214 1.02 -17.95 -4.07
CA ARG A 214 0.21 -18.38 -2.90
C ARG A 214 0.74 -19.70 -2.34
N ALA A 215 0.97 -20.68 -3.19
CA ALA A 215 1.52 -21.98 -2.77
C ALA A 215 2.92 -21.81 -2.12
N THR A 216 3.74 -20.92 -2.67
CA THR A 216 5.06 -20.60 -2.11
C THR A 216 4.95 -19.91 -0.75
N LEU A 217 4.03 -18.94 -0.60
CA LEU A 217 3.77 -18.26 0.68
C LEU A 217 3.29 -19.25 1.74
N ASP A 218 2.37 -20.16 1.37
CA ASP A 218 1.82 -21.15 2.29
C ASP A 218 2.91 -22.09 2.83
N ARG A 219 3.79 -22.56 1.94
CA ARG A 219 4.93 -23.39 2.35
C ARG A 219 5.89 -22.61 3.26
N LEU A 220 6.32 -21.42 2.85
CA LEU A 220 7.24 -20.60 3.64
C LEU A 220 6.66 -20.24 5.02
N ALA A 221 5.35 -19.96 5.08
CA ALA A 221 4.68 -19.65 6.34
C ALA A 221 4.66 -20.85 7.28
N LYS A 222 4.31 -22.05 6.76
CA LYS A 222 4.35 -23.32 7.53
C LYS A 222 5.76 -23.62 8.05
N ASP A 223 6.77 -23.47 7.18
CA ASP A 223 8.17 -23.68 7.55
C ASP A 223 8.65 -22.71 8.68
N ALA A 224 8.06 -21.51 8.72
CA ALA A 224 8.31 -20.50 9.75
C ALA A 224 7.37 -20.57 10.97
N GLY A 225 6.51 -21.57 11.07
CA GLY A 225 5.52 -21.73 12.16
C GLY A 225 4.42 -20.67 12.16
N ARG A 226 4.16 -20.03 11.00
CA ARG A 226 3.07 -19.05 10.84
C ARG A 226 1.86 -19.67 10.19
N ASP A 227 0.66 -19.21 10.58
CA ASP A 227 -0.59 -19.56 9.92
C ASP A 227 -0.67 -18.91 8.51
N PRO A 228 -0.65 -19.69 7.41
CA PRO A 228 -0.72 -19.14 6.06
C PRO A 228 -2.00 -18.33 5.79
N THR A 229 -3.11 -18.67 6.46
CA THR A 229 -4.41 -18.00 6.27
C THR A 229 -4.42 -16.55 6.77
N LYS A 230 -3.46 -16.19 7.61
CA LYS A 230 -3.26 -14.82 8.12
C LYS A 230 -2.44 -13.95 7.17
N ILE A 231 -1.81 -14.52 6.15
CA ILE A 231 -1.04 -13.78 5.16
C ILE A 231 -1.93 -13.44 3.97
N THR A 232 -2.26 -12.16 3.83
CA THR A 232 -3.15 -11.67 2.78
C THR A 232 -2.41 -11.37 1.47
N ILE A 233 -3.12 -11.42 0.33
CA ILE A 233 -2.60 -10.97 -0.97
C ILE A 233 -3.57 -9.93 -1.53
N THR A 234 -3.07 -8.70 -1.77
CA THR A 234 -3.82 -7.62 -2.43
C THR A 234 -3.20 -7.35 -3.79
N VAL A 235 -3.86 -7.75 -4.87
CA VAL A 235 -3.33 -7.57 -6.23
C VAL A 235 -3.67 -6.17 -6.74
N HIS A 236 -2.64 -5.37 -7.06
CA HIS A 236 -2.78 -3.97 -7.47
C HIS A 236 -2.79 -3.81 -9.00
N GLY A 237 -3.41 -2.72 -9.49
CA GLY A 237 -3.27 -2.22 -10.86
C GLY A 237 -3.97 -3.06 -11.93
N GLN A 238 -5.04 -3.76 -11.59
CA GLN A 238 -5.79 -4.60 -12.52
C GLN A 238 -6.79 -3.77 -13.36
N PRO A 239 -7.10 -4.23 -14.58
CA PRO A 239 -8.20 -3.67 -15.35
C PRO A 239 -9.54 -3.99 -14.69
N SER A 240 -10.59 -3.22 -15.07
CA SER A 240 -11.96 -3.45 -14.63
C SER A 240 -12.60 -4.60 -15.43
N ASP A 241 -12.05 -5.80 -15.28
CA ASP A 241 -12.49 -7.04 -15.93
C ASP A 241 -12.92 -8.05 -14.85
N ARG A 242 -14.22 -8.35 -14.82
CA ARG A 242 -14.82 -9.22 -13.82
C ARG A 242 -14.27 -10.65 -13.84
N ASP A 243 -14.07 -11.20 -15.04
CA ASP A 243 -13.59 -12.59 -15.18
C ASP A 243 -12.14 -12.71 -14.69
N LEU A 244 -11.30 -11.74 -15.03
CA LEU A 244 -9.93 -11.67 -14.52
C LEU A 244 -9.91 -11.51 -12.99
N ILE A 245 -10.74 -10.61 -12.44
CA ILE A 245 -10.85 -10.40 -11.00
C ILE A 245 -11.28 -11.67 -10.29
N THR A 246 -12.29 -12.37 -10.81
CA THR A 246 -12.76 -13.66 -10.25
C THR A 246 -11.65 -14.69 -10.25
N ARG A 247 -10.95 -14.86 -11.37
CA ARG A 247 -9.82 -15.80 -11.47
C ARG A 247 -8.66 -15.46 -10.52
N LEU A 248 -8.41 -14.17 -10.26
CA LEU A 248 -7.40 -13.74 -9.28
C LEU A 248 -7.84 -14.06 -7.85
N LEU A 249 -9.12 -13.85 -7.51
CA LEU A 249 -9.66 -14.22 -6.20
C LEU A 249 -9.60 -15.74 -5.99
N ASP A 250 -9.98 -16.53 -6.99
CA ASP A 250 -9.91 -18.01 -6.97
C ASP A 250 -8.45 -18.52 -6.90
N ALA A 251 -7.50 -17.74 -7.43
CA ALA A 251 -6.07 -18.03 -7.32
C ALA A 251 -5.45 -17.67 -5.97
N GLY A 252 -6.24 -17.11 -5.02
CA GLY A 252 -5.82 -16.84 -3.65
C GLY A 252 -5.60 -15.37 -3.31
N ALA A 253 -6.04 -14.43 -4.16
CA ALA A 253 -6.07 -13.03 -3.77
C ALA A 253 -7.13 -12.81 -2.67
N THR A 254 -6.77 -12.08 -1.64
CA THR A 254 -7.71 -11.59 -0.61
C THR A 254 -8.50 -10.40 -1.16
N ARG A 255 -7.88 -9.61 -2.04
CA ARG A 255 -8.42 -8.38 -2.64
C ARG A 255 -7.77 -8.11 -3.98
N VAL A 256 -8.55 -7.51 -4.89
CA VAL A 256 -8.06 -7.03 -6.19
C VAL A 256 -8.35 -5.54 -6.30
N LEU A 257 -7.36 -4.74 -6.70
CA LEU A 257 -7.49 -3.30 -6.88
C LEU A 257 -7.56 -2.96 -8.36
N VAL A 258 -8.67 -2.35 -8.76
CA VAL A 258 -8.83 -1.79 -10.09
C VAL A 258 -8.32 -0.35 -10.14
N ARG A 259 -7.79 0.06 -11.29
CA ARG A 259 -7.27 1.40 -11.49
C ARG A 259 -8.20 2.19 -12.42
N PRO A 260 -8.94 3.19 -11.91
CA PRO A 260 -9.70 4.11 -12.73
C PRO A 260 -8.78 4.91 -13.66
N ASN A 261 -9.30 5.35 -14.81
CA ASN A 261 -8.59 6.29 -15.67
C ASN A 261 -8.54 7.68 -15.04
N ALA A 262 -7.57 8.49 -15.48
CA ALA A 262 -7.52 9.89 -15.10
C ALA A 262 -8.80 10.62 -15.54
N VAL A 263 -9.30 11.47 -14.66
CA VAL A 263 -10.48 12.33 -14.87
C VAL A 263 -10.16 13.75 -14.41
N LYS A 264 -10.97 14.73 -14.84
CA LYS A 264 -10.72 16.15 -14.55
C LYS A 264 -11.66 16.73 -13.50
N THR A 265 -12.77 16.03 -13.20
CA THR A 265 -13.79 16.52 -12.27
C THR A 265 -14.33 15.41 -11.37
N ASP A 266 -14.89 15.79 -10.21
CA ASP A 266 -15.56 14.86 -9.30
C ASP A 266 -16.78 14.18 -9.94
N ALA A 267 -17.48 14.88 -10.85
CA ALA A 267 -18.62 14.30 -11.57
C ALA A 267 -18.19 13.17 -12.52
N GLU A 268 -17.13 13.39 -13.32
CA GLU A 268 -16.56 12.36 -14.19
C GLU A 268 -16.03 11.16 -13.37
N MET A 269 -15.42 11.42 -12.23
CA MET A 269 -14.95 10.38 -11.32
C MET A 269 -16.12 9.55 -10.77
N ALA A 270 -17.20 10.20 -10.32
CA ALA A 270 -18.38 9.53 -9.80
C ALA A 270 -19.07 8.65 -10.86
N GLU A 271 -19.18 9.14 -12.09
CA GLU A 271 -19.70 8.39 -13.23
C GLU A 271 -18.80 7.19 -13.57
N GLN A 272 -17.50 7.40 -13.63
CA GLN A 272 -16.54 6.33 -13.92
C GLN A 272 -16.58 5.24 -12.84
N LEU A 273 -16.62 5.59 -11.56
CA LEU A 273 -16.74 4.61 -10.47
C LEU A 273 -18.06 3.83 -10.55
N THR A 274 -19.15 4.47 -10.95
CA THR A 274 -20.44 3.80 -11.13
C THR A 274 -20.33 2.74 -12.24
N ARG A 275 -19.78 3.09 -13.40
CA ARG A 275 -19.54 2.15 -14.50
C ARG A 275 -18.64 0.99 -14.09
N ILE A 276 -17.53 1.28 -13.38
CA ILE A 276 -16.63 0.23 -12.88
C ILE A 276 -17.38 -0.70 -11.92
N ALA A 277 -18.16 -0.17 -10.97
CA ALA A 277 -18.93 -0.98 -10.03
C ALA A 277 -19.93 -1.91 -10.73
N GLU A 278 -20.61 -1.43 -11.78
CA GLU A 278 -21.52 -2.24 -12.60
C GLU A 278 -20.80 -3.38 -13.33
N MET A 279 -19.58 -3.12 -13.80
CA MET A 279 -18.75 -4.13 -14.48
C MET A 279 -18.19 -5.19 -13.54
N VAL A 280 -17.79 -4.84 -12.32
CA VAL A 280 -16.95 -5.72 -11.48
C VAL A 280 -17.62 -6.19 -10.19
N LEU A 281 -18.67 -5.53 -9.71
CA LEU A 281 -19.33 -5.88 -8.43
C LEU A 281 -20.68 -6.59 -8.62
N ARG A 282 -21.35 -6.38 -9.76
CA ARG A 282 -22.64 -7.00 -10.12
C ARG A 282 -22.41 -8.16 -11.09
#